data_5fb97d2b1d5246b34caf4175a7f4edde
#
_entry.id   5fb97d2b1d5246b34caf4175a7f4edde
#
_cell.length_a   1.000
_cell.length_b   1.000
_cell.length_c   1.000
_cell.angle_alpha   90.00
_cell.angle_beta   90.00
_cell.angle_gamma   90.00
#
_symmetry.space_group_name_H-M   'P 1'
#
loop_
_entity.id
_entity.type
_entity.pdbx_description
1 polymer ?
#
loop_
_entity_poly.entity_id
_entity_poly.type
_entity_poly.pdbx_seq_one_letter_code
_entity_poly.pdbx_strand_id
1 'polypeptide(L)'
;MLGSLLLAGLLWTNANTAPLSPVILPAAAAPIAVMQTLPTLKAAAFTKVAAFPEATAFTTDNEEAQELEFVALINGEREQRGLSTLLLDPMLTQAARAHSEEMCTADYFDHHSPTPALASPMDRYLSASRQLGLSQPEYLLVGENIYYCSICSDIYNVDYAHRALMASPGHRANILETRFTKIGLGVYRNTKGEFWVTEMFSRDRNP
;
A
#
# COMPACT_ATOMS: atom_id res chain seq x y z
N MET A 1 13.19 35.79 -17.20
CA MET A 1 13.11 34.32 -17.13
C MET A 1 12.25 34.00 -15.94
N LEU A 2 10.99 33.67 -16.20
CA LEU A 2 9.99 33.37 -15.16
C LEU A 2 10.06 31.85 -14.92
N GLY A 3 10.58 31.46 -13.74
CA GLY A 3 10.56 30.06 -13.31
C GLY A 3 9.16 29.65 -12.89
N SER A 4 8.57 28.71 -13.63
CA SER A 4 7.33 28.05 -13.23
C SER A 4 7.57 27.20 -12.00
N LEU A 5 7.05 27.62 -10.83
CA LEU A 5 6.86 26.75 -9.68
C LEU A 5 5.76 25.74 -10.01
N LEU A 6 6.13 24.48 -10.21
CA LEU A 6 5.19 23.36 -10.26
C LEU A 6 4.79 23.02 -8.83
N LEU A 7 3.54 23.34 -8.45
CA LEU A 7 2.93 22.84 -7.21
C LEU A 7 2.64 21.34 -7.40
N ALA A 8 3.49 20.49 -6.84
CA ALA A 8 3.15 19.09 -6.60
C ALA A 8 2.14 19.06 -5.43
N GLY A 9 0.87 18.77 -5.74
CA GLY A 9 -0.16 18.63 -4.72
C GLY A 9 0.07 17.36 -3.91
N LEU A 10 0.61 17.48 -2.71
CA LEU A 10 0.59 16.41 -1.70
C LEU A 10 -0.78 16.42 -1.05
N LEU A 11 -1.55 15.36 -1.22
CA LEU A 11 -2.72 15.12 -0.40
C LEU A 11 -2.26 14.49 0.92
N TRP A 12 -1.89 15.32 1.86
CA TRP A 12 -1.64 14.92 3.23
C TRP A 12 -2.97 14.85 3.99
N THR A 13 -3.38 13.68 4.41
CA THR A 13 -4.44 13.54 5.39
C THR A 13 -3.81 13.17 6.73
N ASN A 14 -3.61 14.17 7.58
CA ASN A 14 -3.16 13.98 8.95
C ASN A 14 -4.36 13.45 9.76
N ALA A 15 -4.47 12.14 9.88
CA ALA A 15 -5.44 11.51 10.78
C ALA A 15 -4.73 11.16 12.08
N ASN A 16 -4.72 12.12 13.02
CA ASN A 16 -4.33 11.87 14.41
C ASN A 16 -5.42 10.98 15.03
N THR A 17 -5.29 9.66 14.91
CA THR A 17 -6.23 8.70 15.51
C THR A 17 -5.67 8.23 16.84
N ALA A 18 -6.28 8.71 17.91
CA ALA A 18 -6.19 8.06 19.21
C ALA A 18 -6.58 6.57 19.09
N PRO A 19 -6.03 5.68 19.95
CA PRO A 19 -6.34 4.26 19.88
C PRO A 19 -7.83 4.04 20.11
N LEU A 20 -8.51 3.43 19.13
CA LEU A 20 -9.90 3.04 19.25
C LEU A 20 -10.00 1.86 20.21
N SER A 21 -10.71 2.08 21.32
CA SER A 21 -11.15 0.99 22.20
C SER A 21 -12.03 0.01 21.42
N PRO A 22 -11.96 -1.30 21.70
CA PRO A 22 -12.76 -2.30 20.98
C PRO A 22 -14.25 -2.09 21.24
N VAL A 23 -14.99 -1.78 20.17
CA VAL A 23 -16.46 -1.79 20.21
C VAL A 23 -16.93 -3.22 20.04
N ILE A 24 -17.48 -3.80 21.11
CA ILE A 24 -18.14 -5.11 21.08
C ILE A 24 -19.52 -4.91 20.45
N LEU A 25 -19.71 -5.39 19.22
CA LEU A 25 -21.02 -5.47 18.59
C LEU A 25 -21.72 -6.79 18.99
N PRO A 26 -23.03 -6.77 19.27
CA PRO A 26 -23.77 -7.99 19.60
C PRO A 26 -23.93 -8.89 18.38
N ALA A 27 -23.80 -10.21 18.58
CA ALA A 27 -23.95 -11.23 17.59
C ALA A 27 -25.38 -11.23 17.00
N ALA A 28 -25.49 -10.97 15.69
CA ALA A 28 -26.72 -11.20 14.94
C ALA A 28 -26.70 -12.60 14.34
N ALA A 29 -27.82 -13.34 14.52
CA ALA A 29 -28.00 -14.71 14.10
C ALA A 29 -27.84 -14.90 12.58
N ALA A 30 -27.16 -15.97 12.20
CA ALA A 30 -26.90 -16.37 10.82
C ALA A 30 -28.14 -16.94 10.13
N PRO A 31 -28.40 -16.63 8.85
CA PRO A 31 -29.22 -17.46 8.00
C PRO A 31 -28.39 -18.50 7.24
N ILE A 32 -29.01 -19.66 7.08
CA ILE A 32 -28.51 -20.91 6.54
C ILE A 32 -27.98 -20.73 5.10
N ALA A 33 -26.75 -21.17 4.86
CA ALA A 33 -26.07 -21.13 3.58
C ALA A 33 -26.65 -22.07 2.55
N VAL A 34 -26.97 -21.57 1.37
CA VAL A 34 -27.10 -22.35 0.14
C VAL A 34 -25.72 -22.41 -0.50
N MET A 35 -25.17 -23.61 -0.55
CA MET A 35 -23.88 -23.91 -1.17
C MET A 35 -24.02 -23.86 -2.70
N GLN A 36 -23.62 -22.76 -3.32
CA GLN A 36 -23.43 -22.69 -4.77
C GLN A 36 -21.95 -22.94 -5.07
N THR A 37 -21.69 -23.97 -5.88
CA THR A 37 -20.35 -24.31 -6.37
C THR A 37 -19.85 -23.23 -7.32
N LEU A 38 -18.74 -22.58 -6.94
CA LEU A 38 -18.02 -21.62 -7.80
C LEU A 38 -17.38 -22.36 -8.99
N PRO A 39 -17.46 -21.81 -10.22
CA PRO A 39 -16.72 -22.36 -11.35
C PRO A 39 -15.21 -22.12 -11.15
N THR A 40 -14.44 -23.17 -11.39
CA THR A 40 -12.99 -23.18 -11.36
C THR A 40 -12.45 -22.19 -12.41
N LEU A 41 -11.91 -21.05 -11.95
CA LEU A 41 -11.21 -20.13 -12.82
C LEU A 41 -9.91 -20.78 -13.30
N LYS A 42 -9.81 -21.01 -14.61
CA LYS A 42 -8.61 -21.46 -15.30
C LYS A 42 -7.53 -20.40 -15.11
N ALA A 43 -6.41 -20.77 -14.47
CA ALA A 43 -5.25 -19.90 -14.31
C ALA A 43 -4.80 -19.38 -15.70
N ALA A 44 -4.94 -18.08 -15.92
CA ALA A 44 -4.33 -17.43 -17.07
C ALA A 44 -2.81 -17.43 -16.85
N ALA A 45 -2.07 -17.95 -17.84
CA ALA A 45 -0.62 -17.98 -17.79
C ALA A 45 -0.07 -16.55 -17.72
N PHE A 46 0.47 -16.19 -16.57
CA PHE A 46 1.28 -14.98 -16.43
C PHE A 46 2.55 -15.15 -17.25
N THR A 47 2.72 -14.35 -18.28
CA THR A 47 3.95 -14.27 -19.04
C THR A 47 5.06 -13.83 -18.09
N LYS A 48 6.11 -14.67 -17.98
CA LYS A 48 7.29 -14.47 -17.14
C LYS A 48 7.94 -13.13 -17.52
N VAL A 49 7.71 -12.10 -16.72
CA VAL A 49 8.44 -10.84 -16.82
C VAL A 49 9.88 -11.15 -16.42
N ALA A 50 10.84 -10.64 -17.21
CA ALA A 50 12.26 -10.88 -17.01
C ALA A 50 12.67 -10.63 -15.56
N ALA A 51 13.45 -11.58 -15.02
CA ALA A 51 13.97 -11.51 -13.66
C ALA A 51 14.76 -10.21 -13.46
N PHE A 52 14.29 -9.37 -12.54
CA PHE A 52 15.07 -8.24 -12.05
C PHE A 52 16.24 -8.76 -11.21
N PRO A 53 17.42 -8.08 -11.23
CA PRO A 53 18.51 -8.47 -10.36
C PRO A 53 18.02 -8.40 -8.90
N GLU A 54 18.33 -9.46 -8.14
CA GLU A 54 18.01 -9.60 -6.71
C GLU A 54 18.44 -8.35 -5.95
N ALA A 55 17.46 -7.47 -5.63
CA ALA A 55 17.60 -6.55 -4.54
C ALA A 55 17.56 -7.42 -3.27
N THR A 56 18.59 -7.33 -2.47
CA THR A 56 18.85 -8.12 -1.26
C THR A 56 17.59 -8.36 -0.44
N ALA A 57 17.21 -9.62 -0.40
CA ALA A 57 16.01 -10.14 0.20
C ALA A 57 15.94 -9.88 1.71
N PHE A 58 14.84 -9.28 2.13
CA PHE A 58 14.27 -9.46 3.46
C PHE A 58 12.74 -9.60 3.47
N THR A 59 12.11 -9.77 2.30
CA THR A 59 10.72 -10.19 2.25
C THR A 59 10.66 -11.69 2.31
N THR A 60 9.95 -12.22 3.30
CA THR A 60 9.58 -13.63 3.31
C THR A 60 8.53 -13.85 2.21
N ASP A 61 8.46 -15.06 1.64
CA ASP A 61 7.40 -15.43 0.67
C ASP A 61 6.00 -15.03 1.15
N ASN A 62 5.81 -14.95 2.48
CA ASN A 62 4.57 -14.56 3.12
C ASN A 62 4.27 -13.05 3.00
N GLU A 63 5.27 -12.17 3.11
CA GLU A 63 5.07 -10.71 3.00
C GLU A 63 4.73 -10.33 1.56
N GLU A 64 5.40 -10.90 0.57
CA GLU A 64 5.08 -10.68 -0.84
C GLU A 64 3.66 -11.17 -1.19
N ALA A 65 3.25 -12.34 -0.67
CA ALA A 65 1.89 -12.83 -0.85
C ALA A 65 0.85 -11.89 -0.23
N GLN A 66 1.13 -11.32 0.95
CA GLN A 66 0.28 -10.34 1.61
C GLN A 66 0.19 -9.01 0.83
N GLU A 67 1.28 -8.55 0.26
CA GLU A 67 1.30 -7.36 -0.60
C GLU A 67 0.41 -7.55 -1.84
N LEU A 68 0.50 -8.71 -2.50
CA LEU A 68 -0.35 -9.04 -3.64
C LEU A 68 -1.83 -9.16 -3.26
N GLU A 69 -2.13 -9.68 -2.07
CA GLU A 69 -3.50 -9.74 -1.53
C GLU A 69 -4.05 -8.32 -1.31
N PHE A 70 -3.27 -7.39 -0.74
CA PHE A 70 -3.66 -5.98 -0.64
C PHE A 70 -3.98 -5.37 -2.00
N VAL A 71 -3.12 -5.57 -3.00
CA VAL A 71 -3.36 -5.07 -4.37
C VAL A 71 -4.67 -5.61 -4.94
N ALA A 72 -4.95 -6.89 -4.73
CA ALA A 72 -6.19 -7.51 -5.19
C ALA A 72 -7.42 -6.92 -4.50
N LEU A 73 -7.38 -6.70 -3.17
CA LEU A 73 -8.47 -6.08 -2.41
C LEU A 73 -8.71 -4.63 -2.86
N ILE A 74 -7.65 -3.84 -2.98
CA ILE A 74 -7.72 -2.44 -3.44
C ILE A 74 -8.33 -2.37 -4.85
N ASN A 75 -7.86 -3.20 -5.77
CA ASN A 75 -8.38 -3.22 -7.13
C ASN A 75 -9.84 -3.70 -7.17
N GLY A 76 -10.22 -4.67 -6.32
CA GLY A 76 -11.60 -5.09 -6.18
C GLY A 76 -12.54 -3.97 -5.71
N GLU A 77 -12.10 -3.14 -4.74
CA GLU A 77 -12.84 -1.94 -4.29
C GLU A 77 -13.00 -0.91 -5.41
N ARG A 78 -11.97 -0.74 -6.23
CA ARG A 78 -11.99 0.18 -7.38
C ARG A 78 -12.92 -0.32 -8.48
N GLU A 79 -12.82 -1.58 -8.87
CA GLU A 79 -13.68 -2.20 -9.90
C GLU A 79 -15.16 -2.14 -9.53
N GLN A 80 -15.52 -2.43 -8.28
CA GLN A 80 -16.90 -2.32 -7.78
C GLN A 80 -17.49 -0.92 -7.92
N ARG A 81 -16.63 0.10 -8.05
CA ARG A 81 -17.02 1.51 -8.23
C ARG A 81 -16.80 2.02 -9.66
N GLY A 82 -16.48 1.13 -10.59
CA GLY A 82 -16.25 1.49 -12.00
C GLY A 82 -14.96 2.27 -12.24
N LEU A 83 -13.98 2.17 -11.32
CA LEU A 83 -12.67 2.78 -11.47
C LEU A 83 -11.68 1.81 -12.12
N SER A 84 -10.74 2.34 -12.88
CA SER A 84 -9.63 1.54 -13.42
C SER A 84 -8.79 0.93 -12.31
N THR A 85 -8.32 -0.30 -12.49
CA THR A 85 -7.36 -0.95 -11.60
C THR A 85 -6.02 -0.24 -11.63
N LEU A 86 -5.29 -0.34 -10.52
CA LEU A 86 -3.93 0.16 -10.39
C LEU A 86 -2.93 -0.93 -10.80
N LEU A 87 -1.90 -0.53 -11.52
CA LEU A 87 -0.80 -1.40 -11.92
C LEU A 87 0.26 -1.44 -10.82
N LEU A 88 0.75 -2.63 -10.52
CA LEU A 88 1.86 -2.78 -9.57
C LEU A 88 3.13 -2.14 -10.13
N ASP A 89 3.79 -1.30 -9.34
CA ASP A 89 5.01 -0.60 -9.72
C ASP A 89 6.16 -1.00 -8.79
N PRO A 90 7.28 -1.53 -9.31
CA PRO A 90 8.38 -2.02 -8.48
C PRO A 90 9.08 -0.92 -7.67
N MET A 91 9.10 0.33 -8.15
CA MET A 91 9.72 1.43 -7.42
C MET A 91 8.86 1.86 -6.24
N LEU A 92 7.53 1.91 -6.43
CA LEU A 92 6.59 2.17 -5.33
C LEU A 92 6.64 1.04 -4.31
N THR A 93 6.72 -0.22 -4.75
CA THR A 93 6.85 -1.38 -3.87
C THR A 93 8.13 -1.31 -3.04
N GLN A 94 9.27 -1.03 -3.66
CA GLN A 94 10.54 -0.89 -2.94
C GLN A 94 10.49 0.26 -1.93
N ALA A 95 9.95 1.41 -2.31
CA ALA A 95 9.81 2.56 -1.42
C ALA A 95 8.87 2.26 -0.24
N ALA A 96 7.75 1.58 -0.50
CA ALA A 96 6.78 1.18 0.51
C ALA A 96 7.36 0.17 1.51
N ARG A 97 8.06 -0.87 1.03
CA ARG A 97 8.74 -1.86 1.88
C ARG A 97 9.76 -1.20 2.79
N ALA A 98 10.63 -0.34 2.22
CA ALA A 98 11.64 0.37 2.98
C ALA A 98 11.03 1.28 4.07
N HIS A 99 9.87 1.90 3.80
CA HIS A 99 9.20 2.74 4.79
C HIS A 99 8.56 1.93 5.91
N SER A 100 7.91 0.81 5.60
CA SER A 100 7.34 -0.08 6.61
C SER A 100 8.42 -0.66 7.53
N GLU A 101 9.57 -1.07 6.97
CA GLU A 101 10.73 -1.53 7.74
C GLU A 101 11.33 -0.39 8.57
N GLU A 102 11.49 0.80 8.02
CA GLU A 102 12.04 1.96 8.72
C GLU A 102 11.15 2.37 9.90
N MET A 103 9.82 2.44 9.72
CA MET A 103 8.89 2.73 10.81
C MET A 103 9.04 1.76 11.97
N CYS A 104 9.21 0.46 11.69
CA CYS A 104 9.43 -0.55 12.72
C CYS A 104 10.81 -0.41 13.39
N THR A 105 11.87 -0.26 12.60
CA THR A 105 13.25 -0.29 13.12
C THR A 105 13.67 0.99 13.82
N ALA A 106 13.12 2.13 13.42
CA ALA A 106 13.34 3.43 14.02
C ALA A 106 12.27 3.84 15.05
N ASP A 107 11.31 2.93 15.32
CA ASP A 107 10.27 3.08 16.35
C ASP A 107 9.43 4.37 16.18
N TYR A 108 8.87 4.57 14.97
CA TYR A 108 7.95 5.68 14.70
C TYR A 108 6.79 5.24 13.81
N PHE A 109 5.71 6.03 13.79
CA PHE A 109 4.57 5.82 12.89
C PHE A 109 4.11 7.17 12.34
N ASP A 110 4.63 7.54 11.18
CA ASP A 110 4.37 8.83 10.54
C ASP A 110 4.64 8.73 9.03
N HIS A 111 3.95 9.52 8.24
CA HIS A 111 4.25 9.73 6.82
C HIS A 111 5.60 10.41 6.58
N HIS A 112 6.10 11.14 7.58
CA HIS A 112 7.39 11.81 7.52
C HIS A 112 8.48 10.96 8.16
N SER A 113 9.46 10.54 7.35
CA SER A 113 10.62 9.81 7.85
C SER A 113 11.60 10.75 8.58
N PRO A 114 12.19 10.29 9.72
CA PRO A 114 13.27 11.01 10.38
C PRO A 114 14.56 11.06 9.54
N THR A 115 14.68 10.22 8.51
CA THR A 115 15.80 10.19 7.56
C THR A 115 15.61 11.28 6.49
N PRO A 116 16.44 12.34 6.45
CA PRO A 116 16.17 13.50 5.58
C PRO A 116 16.06 13.16 4.08
N ALA A 117 16.81 12.16 3.62
CA ALA A 117 16.77 11.72 2.21
C ALA A 117 15.50 10.93 1.84
N LEU A 118 14.69 10.53 2.84
CA LEU A 118 13.47 9.74 2.72
C LEU A 118 12.27 10.46 3.35
N ALA A 119 12.39 11.77 3.62
CA ALA A 119 11.47 12.54 4.44
C ALA A 119 10.02 12.46 3.98
N SER A 120 9.76 12.52 2.70
CA SER A 120 8.41 12.45 2.14
C SER A 120 8.21 11.18 1.29
N PRO A 121 6.96 10.78 1.00
CA PRO A 121 6.68 9.71 0.03
C PRO A 121 7.37 9.93 -1.32
N MET A 122 7.45 11.16 -1.78
CA MET A 122 8.15 11.51 -3.02
C MET A 122 9.66 11.26 -2.90
N ASP A 123 10.29 11.64 -1.79
CA ASP A 123 11.72 11.42 -1.57
C ASP A 123 12.06 9.93 -1.55
N ARG A 124 11.22 9.13 -0.90
CA ARG A 124 11.35 7.67 -0.88
C ARG A 124 11.23 7.07 -2.27
N TYR A 125 10.24 7.50 -3.04
CA TYR A 125 10.07 7.07 -4.42
C TYR A 125 11.31 7.43 -5.29
N LEU A 126 11.79 8.66 -5.22
CA LEU A 126 13.00 9.10 -5.94
C LEU A 126 14.26 8.35 -5.48
N SER A 127 14.34 7.99 -4.21
CA SER A 127 15.42 7.16 -3.68
C SER A 127 15.39 5.75 -4.27
N ALA A 128 14.23 5.10 -4.29
CA ALA A 128 14.04 3.77 -4.90
C ALA A 128 14.40 3.80 -6.40
N SER A 129 13.95 4.83 -7.13
CA SER A 129 14.31 5.02 -8.55
C SER A 129 15.82 5.08 -8.78
N ARG A 130 16.55 5.84 -7.95
CA ARG A 130 18.02 5.93 -8.02
C ARG A 130 18.69 4.59 -7.73
N GLN A 131 18.22 3.86 -6.72
CA GLN A 131 18.77 2.56 -6.33
C GLN A 131 18.59 1.50 -7.45
N LEU A 132 17.48 1.56 -8.15
CA LEU A 132 17.19 0.68 -9.29
C LEU A 132 17.89 1.11 -10.58
N GLY A 133 18.63 2.23 -10.57
CA GLY A 133 19.31 2.77 -11.75
C GLY A 133 18.36 3.23 -12.85
N LEU A 134 17.10 3.53 -12.47
CA LEU A 134 16.08 3.97 -13.40
C LEU A 134 16.13 5.50 -13.53
N SER A 135 15.79 6.01 -14.72
CA SER A 135 15.63 7.45 -14.92
C SER A 135 14.55 7.97 -13.98
N GLN A 136 14.74 9.20 -13.48
CA GLN A 136 13.73 9.82 -12.61
C GLN A 136 12.39 9.87 -13.35
N PRO A 137 11.37 9.22 -12.80
CA PRO A 137 10.06 9.23 -13.43
C PRO A 137 9.43 10.60 -13.31
N GLU A 138 8.73 10.98 -14.33
CA GLU A 138 7.95 12.21 -14.35
C GLU A 138 6.58 12.00 -13.70
N TYR A 139 6.52 11.69 -12.39
CA TYR A 139 5.25 11.59 -11.68
C TYR A 139 4.71 12.97 -11.32
N LEU A 140 3.42 13.14 -11.53
CA LEU A 140 2.70 14.35 -11.15
C LEU A 140 2.10 14.28 -9.76
N LEU A 141 1.84 13.07 -9.27
CA LEU A 141 1.11 12.85 -8.02
C LEU A 141 1.61 11.59 -7.34
N VAL A 142 1.88 11.71 -6.05
CA VAL A 142 2.20 10.58 -5.16
C VAL A 142 1.28 10.67 -3.95
N GLY A 143 0.68 9.56 -3.55
CA GLY A 143 -0.12 9.42 -2.33
C GLY A 143 0.42 8.28 -1.49
N GLU A 144 0.09 8.29 -0.20
CA GLU A 144 0.50 7.25 0.71
C GLU A 144 -0.58 7.00 1.78
N ASN A 145 -0.79 5.74 2.10
CA ASN A 145 -1.49 5.28 3.28
C ASN A 145 -0.51 4.46 4.12
N ILE A 146 -0.60 4.58 5.44
CA ILE A 146 0.15 3.75 6.37
C ILE A 146 -0.81 3.10 7.38
N TYR A 147 -0.48 1.87 7.78
CA TYR A 147 -1.22 1.12 8.79
C TYR A 147 -0.25 0.42 9.74
N TYR A 148 -0.63 0.39 11.02
CA TYR A 148 0.13 -0.29 12.07
C TYR A 148 -0.79 -1.04 13.00
N CYS A 149 -0.34 -2.23 13.42
CA CYS A 149 -0.99 -3.02 14.44
C CYS A 149 0.07 -3.64 15.36
N SER A 150 0.01 -3.34 16.66
CA SER A 150 0.99 -3.79 17.66
C SER A 150 0.79 -5.23 18.13
N ILE A 151 -0.44 -5.75 18.01
CA ILE A 151 -0.79 -7.13 18.42
C ILE A 151 -1.67 -7.70 17.33
N CYS A 152 -1.06 -7.99 16.18
CA CYS A 152 -1.75 -8.63 15.09
C CYS A 152 -1.52 -10.15 15.16
N SER A 153 -2.49 -10.85 15.75
CA SER A 153 -2.62 -12.31 15.60
C SER A 153 -3.06 -12.63 14.16
N ASP A 154 -3.05 -13.91 13.78
CA ASP A 154 -3.47 -14.38 12.45
C ASP A 154 -4.90 -13.96 12.06
N ILE A 155 -5.71 -13.49 13.02
CA ILE A 155 -7.06 -12.95 12.82
C ILE A 155 -7.01 -11.52 12.24
N TYR A 156 -5.95 -10.76 12.51
CA TYR A 156 -5.75 -9.39 12.01
C TYR A 156 -4.80 -9.42 10.81
N ASN A 157 -5.28 -10.00 9.74
CA ASN A 157 -4.58 -10.17 8.47
C ASN A 157 -4.79 -8.96 7.55
N VAL A 158 -4.37 -9.12 6.30
CA VAL A 158 -4.51 -8.18 5.20
C VAL A 158 -5.95 -7.65 5.06
N ASP A 159 -6.95 -8.54 5.09
CA ASP A 159 -8.36 -8.16 4.96
C ASP A 159 -8.82 -7.21 6.10
N TYR A 160 -8.39 -7.44 7.33
CA TYR A 160 -8.72 -6.54 8.44
C TYR A 160 -8.05 -5.17 8.28
N ALA A 161 -6.77 -5.13 7.93
CA ALA A 161 -6.04 -3.88 7.70
C ALA A 161 -6.64 -3.09 6.52
N HIS A 162 -6.95 -3.77 5.41
CA HIS A 162 -7.62 -3.17 4.28
C HIS A 162 -8.98 -2.55 4.66
N ARG A 163 -9.81 -3.29 5.41
CA ARG A 163 -11.10 -2.74 5.89
C ARG A 163 -10.92 -1.54 6.82
N ALA A 164 -9.90 -1.54 7.66
CA ALA A 164 -9.59 -0.39 8.52
C ALA A 164 -9.19 0.84 7.69
N LEU A 165 -8.36 0.67 6.68
CA LEU A 165 -7.99 1.73 5.74
C LEU A 165 -9.22 2.23 4.96
N MET A 166 -10.06 1.34 4.46
CA MET A 166 -11.32 1.71 3.78
C MET A 166 -12.34 2.37 4.71
N ALA A 167 -12.34 2.08 6.00
CA ALA A 167 -13.20 2.75 6.98
C ALA A 167 -12.74 4.19 7.29
N SER A 168 -11.46 4.50 7.10
CA SER A 168 -10.89 5.84 7.28
C SER A 168 -11.13 6.71 6.03
N PRO A 169 -11.82 7.86 6.15
CA PRO A 169 -12.14 8.70 4.99
C PRO A 169 -10.91 9.14 4.18
N GLY A 170 -9.80 9.48 4.87
CA GLY A 170 -8.57 9.92 4.22
C GLY A 170 -7.88 8.79 3.44
N HIS A 171 -7.69 7.64 4.07
CA HIS A 171 -7.06 6.48 3.43
C HIS A 171 -7.93 5.97 2.27
N ARG A 172 -9.25 5.88 2.47
CA ARG A 172 -10.19 5.52 1.40
C ARG A 172 -10.14 6.48 0.22
N ALA A 173 -9.95 7.78 0.47
CA ALA A 173 -9.82 8.76 -0.62
C ALA A 173 -8.62 8.47 -1.50
N ASN A 174 -7.48 8.06 -0.94
CA ASN A 174 -6.31 7.64 -1.70
C ASN A 174 -6.57 6.34 -2.49
N ILE A 175 -7.17 5.32 -1.86
CA ILE A 175 -7.51 4.04 -2.52
C ILE A 175 -8.42 4.26 -3.72
N LEU A 176 -9.37 5.19 -3.63
CA LEU A 176 -10.37 5.47 -4.67
C LEU A 176 -10.03 6.69 -5.54
N GLU A 177 -8.85 7.28 -5.39
CA GLU A 177 -8.43 8.42 -6.21
C GLU A 177 -8.36 8.03 -7.69
N THR A 178 -9.14 8.70 -8.51
CA THR A 178 -9.30 8.39 -9.95
C THR A 178 -8.05 8.69 -10.77
N ARG A 179 -7.22 9.60 -10.28
CA ARG A 179 -5.99 10.02 -10.96
C ARG A 179 -4.84 9.05 -10.80
N PHE A 180 -4.85 8.19 -9.77
CA PHE A 180 -3.80 7.19 -9.61
C PHE A 180 -3.93 6.08 -10.64
N THR A 181 -2.78 5.65 -11.17
CA THR A 181 -2.66 4.57 -12.16
C THR A 181 -1.75 3.44 -11.69
N LYS A 182 -0.94 3.69 -10.66
CA LYS A 182 0.04 2.74 -10.14
C LYS A 182 -0.03 2.64 -8.62
N ILE A 183 0.39 1.49 -8.11
CA ILE A 183 0.45 1.16 -6.69
C ILE A 183 1.71 0.37 -6.37
N GLY A 184 2.25 0.57 -5.16
CA GLY A 184 3.22 -0.30 -4.54
C GLY A 184 2.83 -0.57 -3.10
N LEU A 185 3.02 -1.80 -2.66
CA LEU A 185 2.75 -2.25 -1.28
C LEU A 185 4.06 -2.60 -0.60
N GLY A 186 4.13 -2.28 0.69
CA GLY A 186 5.21 -2.72 1.56
C GLY A 186 4.62 -3.23 2.87
N VAL A 187 4.81 -4.52 3.11
CA VAL A 187 4.47 -5.18 4.37
C VAL A 187 5.74 -5.46 5.13
N TYR A 188 5.72 -5.20 6.43
CA TYR A 188 6.80 -5.59 7.34
C TYR A 188 6.21 -6.17 8.62
N ARG A 189 6.74 -7.31 9.06
CA ARG A 189 6.34 -7.95 10.30
C ARG A 189 7.59 -8.29 11.12
N ASN A 190 7.64 -7.84 12.36
CA ASN A 190 8.74 -8.18 13.24
C ASN A 190 8.46 -9.45 14.07
N THR A 191 9.46 -9.89 14.80
CA THR A 191 9.39 -11.10 15.67
C THR A 191 8.43 -10.95 16.86
N LYS A 192 7.97 -9.73 17.17
CA LYS A 192 6.97 -9.47 18.20
C LYS A 192 5.54 -9.61 17.68
N GLY A 193 5.35 -9.84 16.37
CA GLY A 193 4.06 -9.91 15.71
C GLY A 193 3.48 -8.53 15.36
N GLU A 194 4.25 -7.47 15.47
CA GLU A 194 3.84 -6.15 15.00
C GLU A 194 3.79 -6.14 13.48
N PHE A 195 2.77 -5.48 12.92
CA PHE A 195 2.46 -5.48 11.51
C PHE A 195 2.37 -4.04 10.98
N TRP A 196 3.24 -3.74 10.02
CA TRP A 196 3.40 -2.44 9.40
C TRP A 196 3.07 -2.55 7.93
N VAL A 197 2.28 -1.62 7.41
CA VAL A 197 1.89 -1.57 6.00
C VAL A 197 2.04 -0.16 5.48
N THR A 198 2.61 -0.05 4.29
CA THR A 198 2.63 1.18 3.50
C THR A 198 2.02 0.89 2.13
N GLU A 199 1.00 1.65 1.74
CA GLU A 199 0.44 1.68 0.39
C GLU A 199 0.91 2.96 -0.27
N MET A 200 1.70 2.87 -1.34
CA MET A 200 2.11 4.02 -2.14
C MET A 200 1.37 4.04 -3.47
N PHE A 201 0.87 5.19 -3.84
CA PHE A 201 0.12 5.42 -5.07
C PHE A 201 0.82 6.45 -5.93
N SER A 202 0.72 6.31 -7.25
CA SER A 202 1.22 7.34 -8.14
C SER A 202 0.44 7.47 -9.44
N ARG A 203 0.70 8.59 -10.11
CA ARG A 203 0.31 8.85 -11.48
C ARG A 203 1.51 9.29 -12.29
N ASP A 204 1.70 8.70 -13.47
CA ASP A 204 2.65 9.17 -14.46
C ASP A 204 2.18 10.48 -15.11
N ARG A 205 3.12 11.29 -15.58
CA ARG A 205 2.83 12.56 -16.25
C ARG A 205 2.09 12.35 -17.58
N ASN A 206 2.37 11.24 -18.25
CA ASN A 206 1.67 10.84 -19.47
C ASN A 206 0.92 9.52 -19.21
N PRO A 207 -0.39 9.47 -19.48
CA PRO A 207 -1.17 8.25 -19.44
C PRO A 207 -0.75 7.28 -20.55
#